data_3ad3a8e0084123728b6103a73188264f
#
_entry.id   3ad3a8e0084123728b6103a73188264f
#
_cell.length_a   1.000
_cell.length_b   1.000
_cell.length_c   1.000
_cell.angle_alpha   90.00
_cell.angle_beta   90.00
_cell.angle_gamma   90.00
#
_symmetry.space_group_name_H-M   'P 1'
#
loop_
_entity.id
_entity.type
_entity.pdbx_description
1 polymer ?
#
loop_
_entity_poly.entity_id
_entity_poly.type
_entity_poly.pdbx_seq_one_letter_code
_entity_poly.pdbx_strand_id
1 'polypeptide(L)'
;EEVKLYRRSDVEAKKNGKSENEENSDVDELSEMITNGLGGKKNISDVDCCATRLRCTVFKAELVNDGMLKATGASGVVHKGNGVQVIYGPKVTVIKSNLEDYLETAPNIEYNGSNSQSDEVENKTEDGNNQKEQETKIVKSIIISSPITGIAADLGTAPDEAFASRMMGDGAVVTPTDSVVKAPADGEIVFVFDTKHAVGFTTEDGISMIIHVGIDTVKLNGEGFDVMVEAGQKVKKGDPIMKLDLDYLSANAPS
;
A
#
# COMPACT_ATOMS: atom_id res chain seq x y z
N GLU A 1 -38.78 -5.01 12.94
CA GLU A 1 -38.01 -4.21 11.95
C GLU A 1 -36.59 -4.78 11.88
N GLU A 2 -36.23 -5.39 10.76
CA GLU A 2 -34.89 -5.88 10.53
C GLU A 2 -33.96 -4.67 10.33
N VAL A 3 -32.94 -4.56 11.16
CA VAL A 3 -31.87 -3.56 11.01
C VAL A 3 -30.98 -4.01 9.86
N LYS A 4 -31.13 -3.35 8.70
CA LYS A 4 -30.30 -3.60 7.53
C LYS A 4 -28.94 -2.95 7.74
N LEU A 5 -27.94 -3.75 8.08
CA LEU A 5 -26.53 -3.33 8.13
C LEU A 5 -26.05 -3.11 6.69
N TYR A 6 -25.74 -1.86 6.35
CA TYR A 6 -25.13 -1.51 5.06
C TYR A 6 -23.61 -1.75 5.16
N ARG A 7 -23.04 -2.39 4.14
CA ARG A 7 -21.59 -2.51 3.98
C ARG A 7 -21.00 -1.12 3.67
N ARG A 8 -19.74 -0.92 3.99
CA ARG A 8 -19.05 0.36 3.73
C ARG A 8 -19.07 0.73 2.25
N SER A 9 -18.97 -0.26 1.36
CA SER A 9 -19.16 -0.14 -0.09
C SER A 9 -20.52 0.44 -0.49
N ASP A 10 -21.60 0.08 0.21
CA ASP A 10 -22.96 0.56 -0.08
C ASP A 10 -23.12 2.07 0.23
N VAL A 11 -22.29 2.59 1.10
CA VAL A 11 -22.28 4.01 1.49
C VAL A 11 -21.48 4.85 0.49
N GLU A 12 -20.39 4.29 -0.04
CA GLU A 12 -19.51 4.96 -1.01
C GLU A 12 -20.11 4.97 -2.42
N ALA A 13 -20.75 3.88 -2.85
CA ALA A 13 -21.46 3.81 -4.12
C ALA A 13 -22.61 4.84 -4.22
N LYS A 14 -23.33 5.11 -3.13
CA LYS A 14 -24.34 6.17 -3.07
C LYS A 14 -23.80 7.58 -3.22
N LYS A 15 -22.53 7.82 -2.89
CA LYS A 15 -21.89 9.14 -3.04
C LYS A 15 -21.42 9.44 -4.46
N ASN A 16 -21.06 8.40 -5.25
CA ASN A 16 -20.37 8.58 -6.54
C ASN A 16 -21.24 8.35 -7.78
N GLY A 17 -22.52 7.95 -7.65
CA GLY A 17 -23.46 7.82 -8.77
C GLY A 17 -23.08 6.76 -9.81
N LYS A 18 -22.18 5.83 -9.50
CA LYS A 18 -21.85 4.66 -10.32
C LYS A 18 -22.78 3.48 -10.00
N SER A 19 -23.06 2.63 -10.99
CA SER A 19 -23.92 1.47 -10.81
C SER A 19 -23.24 0.42 -9.92
N GLU A 20 -23.93 -0.03 -8.90
CA GLU A 20 -23.47 -0.99 -7.87
C GLU A 20 -22.93 -2.33 -8.42
N ASN A 21 -23.21 -2.66 -9.68
CA ASN A 21 -22.82 -3.93 -10.30
C ASN A 21 -21.41 -3.93 -10.92
N GLU A 22 -20.85 -2.78 -11.33
CA GLU A 22 -19.54 -2.72 -11.99
C GLU A 22 -18.40 -2.61 -10.97
N GLU A 23 -18.59 -1.89 -9.86
CA GLU A 23 -17.56 -1.76 -8.82
C GLU A 23 -17.37 -3.04 -7.98
N ASN A 24 -18.44 -3.82 -7.75
CA ASN A 24 -18.33 -5.09 -7.05
C ASN A 24 -17.62 -6.17 -7.88
N SER A 25 -17.77 -6.17 -9.21
CA SER A 25 -17.10 -7.16 -10.06
C SER A 25 -15.58 -6.98 -10.07
N ASP A 26 -15.09 -5.74 -10.15
CA ASP A 26 -13.66 -5.44 -10.20
C ASP A 26 -12.97 -5.72 -8.85
N VAL A 27 -13.67 -5.50 -7.74
CA VAL A 27 -13.18 -5.77 -6.37
C VAL A 27 -13.09 -7.28 -6.11
N ASP A 28 -14.12 -8.02 -6.53
CA ASP A 28 -14.14 -9.48 -6.40
C ASP A 28 -13.08 -10.14 -7.30
N GLU A 29 -12.87 -9.62 -8.51
CA GLU A 29 -11.83 -10.09 -9.43
C GLU A 29 -10.42 -9.88 -8.86
N LEU A 30 -10.15 -8.70 -8.29
CA LEU A 30 -8.87 -8.42 -7.64
C LEU A 30 -8.61 -9.35 -6.46
N SER A 31 -9.62 -9.57 -5.62
CA SER A 31 -9.54 -10.44 -4.45
C SER A 31 -9.37 -11.91 -4.85
N GLU A 32 -10.02 -12.34 -5.93
CA GLU A 32 -9.83 -13.67 -6.53
C GLU A 32 -8.39 -13.85 -7.04
N MET A 33 -7.87 -12.87 -7.80
CA MET A 33 -6.51 -12.91 -8.30
C MET A 33 -5.48 -12.99 -7.17
N ILE A 34 -5.67 -12.24 -6.09
CA ILE A 34 -4.80 -12.29 -4.90
C ILE A 34 -4.89 -13.68 -4.26
N THR A 35 -6.10 -14.20 -4.07
CA THR A 35 -6.32 -15.54 -3.49
C THR A 35 -5.64 -16.62 -4.31
N ASN A 36 -5.80 -16.58 -5.63
CA ASN A 36 -5.18 -17.52 -6.55
C ASN A 36 -3.64 -17.36 -6.58
N GLY A 37 -3.15 -16.13 -6.53
CA GLY A 37 -1.73 -15.81 -6.42
C GLY A 37 -1.09 -16.30 -5.12
N LEU A 38 -1.85 -16.42 -4.04
CA LEU A 38 -1.43 -17.00 -2.77
C LEU A 38 -1.55 -18.55 -2.74
N GLY A 39 -1.98 -19.18 -3.83
CA GLY A 39 -2.15 -20.63 -3.94
C GLY A 39 -3.55 -21.13 -3.59
N GLY A 40 -4.54 -20.27 -3.64
CA GLY A 40 -5.95 -20.56 -3.35
C GLY A 40 -6.31 -20.40 -1.87
N LYS A 41 -7.62 -20.26 -1.58
CA LYS A 41 -8.14 -20.06 -0.21
C LYS A 41 -7.64 -21.12 0.76
N LYS A 42 -7.55 -22.38 0.34
CA LYS A 42 -7.08 -23.49 1.18
C LYS A 42 -5.62 -23.34 1.61
N ASN A 43 -4.82 -22.58 0.85
CA ASN A 43 -3.43 -22.34 1.17
C ASN A 43 -3.24 -21.14 2.11
N ILE A 44 -4.25 -20.30 2.29
CA ILE A 44 -4.17 -19.09 3.13
C ILE A 44 -4.56 -19.47 4.57
N SER A 45 -3.64 -19.23 5.51
CA SER A 45 -3.85 -19.46 6.94
C SER A 45 -4.27 -18.19 7.67
N ASP A 46 -3.72 -17.04 7.28
CA ASP A 46 -3.96 -15.77 7.93
C ASP A 46 -3.76 -14.61 6.97
N VAL A 47 -4.52 -13.53 7.15
CA VAL A 47 -4.44 -12.29 6.38
C VAL A 47 -4.41 -11.11 7.32
N ASP A 48 -3.33 -10.35 7.28
CA ASP A 48 -3.16 -9.10 8.03
C ASP A 48 -2.56 -8.03 7.11
N CYS A 49 -2.46 -6.81 7.56
CA CYS A 49 -1.74 -5.77 6.84
C CYS A 49 -1.02 -4.81 7.78
N CYS A 50 0.03 -4.20 7.28
CA CYS A 50 0.59 -2.98 7.85
C CYS A 50 0.29 -1.81 6.92
N ALA A 51 0.96 -0.68 7.14
CA ALA A 51 0.79 0.56 6.38
C ALA A 51 0.72 0.41 4.85
N THR A 52 1.47 -0.54 4.29
CA THR A 52 1.69 -0.65 2.85
C THR A 52 1.74 -2.06 2.33
N ARG A 53 1.71 -3.07 3.23
CA ARG A 53 1.88 -4.47 2.86
C ARG A 53 0.73 -5.31 3.36
N LEU A 54 0.14 -6.07 2.47
CA LEU A 54 -0.68 -7.22 2.81
C LEU A 54 0.26 -8.31 3.34
N ARG A 55 0.00 -8.80 4.54
CA ARG A 55 0.78 -9.85 5.19
C ARG A 55 -0.06 -11.10 5.26
N CYS A 56 0.32 -12.10 4.51
CA CYS A 56 -0.37 -13.37 4.49
C CYS A 56 0.53 -14.47 5.06
N THR A 57 -0.06 -15.38 5.80
CA THR A 57 0.59 -16.64 6.16
C THR A 57 -0.03 -17.74 5.31
N VAL A 58 0.80 -18.54 4.65
CA VAL A 58 0.37 -19.64 3.80
C VAL A 58 0.85 -20.98 4.35
N PHE A 59 0.13 -22.06 4.04
CA PHE A 59 0.55 -23.40 4.44
C PHE A 59 1.70 -23.94 3.59
N LYS A 60 1.71 -23.60 2.29
CA LYS A 60 2.67 -24.06 1.28
C LYS A 60 3.17 -22.86 0.49
N ALA A 61 4.40 -22.42 0.78
CA ALA A 61 5.00 -21.27 0.11
C ALA A 61 5.28 -21.53 -1.38
N GLU A 62 5.48 -22.79 -1.77
CA GLU A 62 5.70 -23.22 -3.16
C GLU A 62 4.50 -23.02 -4.09
N LEU A 63 3.29 -22.82 -3.55
CA LEU A 63 2.08 -22.54 -4.33
C LEU A 63 1.89 -21.05 -4.61
N VAL A 64 2.71 -20.20 -4.02
CA VAL A 64 2.60 -18.74 -4.20
C VAL A 64 3.17 -18.34 -5.55
N ASN A 65 2.39 -17.57 -6.32
CA ASN A 65 2.76 -17.08 -7.64
C ASN A 65 2.99 -15.57 -7.62
N ASP A 66 4.25 -15.16 -7.55
CA ASP A 66 4.66 -13.75 -7.50
C ASP A 66 4.24 -12.98 -8.75
N GLY A 67 4.24 -13.62 -9.92
CA GLY A 67 3.83 -13.00 -11.16
C GLY A 67 2.36 -12.61 -11.13
N MET A 68 1.51 -13.49 -10.62
CA MET A 68 0.09 -13.26 -10.45
C MET A 68 -0.18 -12.16 -9.41
N LEU A 69 0.53 -12.20 -8.27
CA LEU A 69 0.44 -11.14 -7.25
C LEU A 69 0.92 -9.78 -7.77
N LYS A 70 1.96 -9.72 -8.59
CA LYS A 70 2.38 -8.46 -9.24
C LYS A 70 1.37 -7.97 -10.27
N ALA A 71 0.69 -8.87 -10.99
CA ALA A 71 -0.35 -8.51 -11.95
C ALA A 71 -1.57 -7.84 -11.27
N THR A 72 -1.76 -8.03 -9.96
CA THR A 72 -2.80 -7.31 -9.17
C THR A 72 -2.44 -5.85 -8.84
N GLY A 73 -1.32 -5.34 -9.36
CA GLY A 73 -0.84 -3.99 -9.09
C GLY A 73 0.09 -3.89 -7.87
N ALA A 74 0.56 -5.01 -7.34
CA ALA A 74 1.56 -5.00 -6.28
C ALA A 74 2.93 -4.54 -6.80
N SER A 75 3.59 -3.65 -6.06
CA SER A 75 4.94 -3.18 -6.38
C SER A 75 6.01 -4.24 -6.13
N GLY A 76 5.73 -5.22 -5.27
CA GLY A 76 6.65 -6.31 -4.95
C GLY A 76 6.03 -7.39 -4.08
N VAL A 77 6.70 -8.54 -4.03
CA VAL A 77 6.33 -9.66 -3.17
C VAL A 77 7.58 -10.11 -2.42
N VAL A 78 7.49 -10.28 -1.11
CA VAL A 78 8.60 -10.69 -0.24
C VAL A 78 8.20 -11.95 0.53
N HIS A 79 9.06 -12.95 0.51
CA HIS A 79 8.86 -14.21 1.21
C HIS A 79 9.73 -14.30 2.48
N LYS A 80 9.13 -14.78 3.57
CA LYS A 80 9.84 -15.12 4.79
C LYS A 80 9.27 -16.44 5.36
N GLY A 81 9.85 -17.57 4.94
CA GLY A 81 9.27 -18.88 5.24
C GLY A 81 7.85 -18.98 4.64
N ASN A 82 6.87 -19.28 5.47
CA ASN A 82 5.46 -19.31 5.06
C ASN A 82 4.77 -17.94 5.10
N GLY A 83 5.48 -16.90 5.48
CA GLY A 83 4.98 -15.52 5.43
C GLY A 83 5.20 -14.90 4.05
N VAL A 84 4.15 -14.33 3.48
CA VAL A 84 4.16 -13.62 2.19
C VAL A 84 3.73 -12.18 2.43
N GLN A 85 4.53 -11.22 2.00
CA GLN A 85 4.21 -9.81 2.08
C GLN A 85 4.04 -9.26 0.67
N VAL A 86 2.85 -8.79 0.35
CA VAL A 86 2.52 -8.21 -0.96
C VAL A 86 2.40 -6.69 -0.79
N ILE A 87 3.19 -5.94 -1.53
CA ILE A 87 3.35 -4.50 -1.36
C ILE A 87 2.36 -3.76 -2.26
N TYR A 88 1.29 -3.22 -1.67
CA TYR A 88 0.24 -2.47 -2.38
C TYR A 88 0.28 -0.96 -2.10
N GLY A 89 1.14 -0.53 -1.16
CA GLY A 89 1.15 0.86 -0.71
C GLY A 89 -0.11 1.23 0.10
N PRO A 90 -0.51 2.51 0.08
CA PRO A 90 -1.57 3.04 0.94
C PRO A 90 -2.94 2.36 0.82
N LYS A 91 -3.21 1.71 -0.31
CA LYS A 91 -4.49 1.03 -0.59
C LYS A 91 -4.65 -0.31 0.14
N VAL A 92 -3.61 -0.79 0.83
CA VAL A 92 -3.56 -2.13 1.40
C VAL A 92 -4.68 -2.42 2.39
N THR A 93 -5.10 -1.44 3.18
CA THR A 93 -6.19 -1.63 4.16
C THR A 93 -7.52 -1.92 3.48
N VAL A 94 -7.81 -1.24 2.38
CA VAL A 94 -9.01 -1.50 1.58
C VAL A 94 -8.90 -2.86 0.89
N ILE A 95 -7.75 -3.18 0.32
CA ILE A 95 -7.48 -4.48 -0.31
C ILE A 95 -7.65 -5.62 0.70
N LYS A 96 -7.13 -5.46 1.92
CA LYS A 96 -7.29 -6.44 3.00
C LYS A 96 -8.75 -6.68 3.32
N SER A 97 -9.52 -5.60 3.54
CA SER A 97 -10.94 -5.71 3.87
C SER A 97 -11.73 -6.43 2.79
N ASN A 98 -11.50 -6.05 1.52
CA ASN A 98 -12.17 -6.69 0.38
C ASN A 98 -11.76 -8.17 0.22
N LEU A 99 -10.48 -8.48 0.47
CA LEU A 99 -9.98 -9.86 0.42
C LEU A 99 -10.60 -10.72 1.52
N GLU A 100 -10.72 -10.19 2.75
CA GLU A 100 -11.38 -10.90 3.85
C GLU A 100 -12.84 -11.19 3.54
N ASP A 101 -13.59 -10.18 3.04
CA ASP A 101 -14.98 -10.35 2.60
C ASP A 101 -15.10 -11.41 1.49
N TYR A 102 -14.20 -11.37 0.49
CA TYR A 102 -14.17 -12.38 -0.57
C TYR A 102 -13.87 -13.77 -0.04
N LEU A 103 -12.89 -13.91 0.87
CA LEU A 103 -12.51 -15.18 1.46
C LEU A 103 -13.65 -15.85 2.26
N GLU A 104 -14.64 -15.10 2.76
CA GLU A 104 -15.80 -15.71 3.42
C GLU A 104 -16.58 -16.62 2.47
N THR A 105 -16.74 -16.19 1.22
CA THR A 105 -17.57 -16.88 0.19
C THR A 105 -16.77 -17.67 -0.83
N ALA A 106 -15.45 -17.41 -0.95
CA ALA A 106 -14.56 -18.05 -1.92
C ALA A 106 -14.53 -19.57 -1.75
N PRO A 107 -14.41 -20.32 -2.86
CA PRO A 107 -14.28 -21.78 -2.81
C PRO A 107 -13.01 -22.20 -2.07
N ASN A 108 -13.15 -23.12 -1.13
CA ASN A 108 -12.02 -23.63 -0.34
C ASN A 108 -11.18 -24.64 -1.12
N ILE A 109 -10.50 -24.17 -2.16
CA ILE A 109 -9.66 -24.97 -3.05
C ILE A 109 -8.20 -24.51 -2.97
N GLU A 110 -7.30 -25.43 -3.36
CA GLU A 110 -5.88 -25.14 -3.61
C GLU A 110 -5.72 -24.79 -5.09
N TYR A 111 -4.99 -23.71 -5.41
CA TYR A 111 -4.75 -23.24 -6.77
C TYR A 111 -3.31 -23.53 -7.18
N ASN A 112 -3.13 -24.33 -8.22
CA ASN A 112 -1.82 -24.84 -8.67
C ASN A 112 -1.35 -24.20 -9.99
N GLY A 113 -1.98 -23.13 -10.47
CA GLY A 113 -1.57 -22.44 -11.70
C GLY A 113 -1.74 -23.26 -13.00
N SER A 114 -2.24 -24.50 -12.94
CA SER A 114 -2.23 -25.44 -14.06
C SER A 114 -3.59 -25.59 -14.77
N ASN A 115 -4.54 -24.70 -14.55
CA ASN A 115 -5.83 -24.72 -15.25
C ASN A 115 -6.06 -23.43 -16.05
N SER A 116 -5.28 -23.27 -17.11
CA SER A 116 -5.66 -22.44 -18.25
C SER A 116 -5.33 -23.21 -19.52
N GLN A 117 -6.38 -23.65 -20.21
CA GLN A 117 -6.27 -24.19 -21.55
C GLN A 117 -5.70 -23.18 -22.51
N SER A 118 -4.72 -23.66 -23.28
CA SER A 118 -4.30 -23.30 -24.63
C SER A 118 -4.08 -21.83 -25.00
N ASP A 119 -2.80 -21.46 -25.19
CA ASP A 119 -2.30 -21.42 -26.57
C ASP A 119 -0.77 -21.47 -26.56
N GLU A 120 -0.24 -22.39 -27.38
CA GLU A 120 1.17 -22.64 -27.62
C GLU A 120 1.82 -21.41 -28.27
N VAL A 121 2.92 -20.91 -27.69
CA VAL A 121 3.98 -20.24 -28.46
C VAL A 121 5.32 -20.79 -27.99
N GLU A 122 6.00 -21.35 -28.97
CA GLU A 122 7.26 -22.07 -28.91
C GLU A 122 8.37 -21.32 -28.16
N ASN A 123 9.02 -22.09 -27.31
CA ASN A 123 10.31 -21.79 -26.68
C ASN A 123 11.41 -21.77 -27.76
N LYS A 124 12.04 -20.63 -27.99
CA LYS A 124 13.39 -20.55 -28.52
C LYS A 124 14.29 -19.87 -27.52
N THR A 125 15.13 -20.70 -26.91
CA THR A 125 16.34 -20.31 -26.22
C THR A 125 17.29 -19.61 -27.18
N GLU A 126 17.67 -18.37 -26.90
CA GLU A 126 18.94 -17.81 -27.32
C GLU A 126 19.52 -16.94 -26.21
N ASP A 127 20.70 -17.38 -25.78
CA ASP A 127 21.66 -16.66 -24.97
C ASP A 127 22.00 -15.30 -25.61
N GLY A 128 21.94 -14.23 -24.84
CA GLY A 128 22.33 -12.91 -25.34
C GLY A 128 22.26 -11.86 -24.25
N ASN A 129 23.35 -11.77 -23.49
CA ASN A 129 23.67 -10.65 -22.61
C ASN A 129 23.55 -9.33 -23.39
N ASN A 130 22.49 -8.56 -23.14
CA ASN A 130 22.41 -7.18 -23.59
C ASN A 130 21.67 -6.37 -22.52
N GLN A 131 22.44 -5.75 -21.63
CA GLN A 131 21.98 -4.64 -20.80
C GLN A 131 21.56 -3.50 -21.74
N LYS A 132 20.31 -3.50 -22.18
CA LYS A 132 19.66 -2.28 -22.66
C LYS A 132 19.15 -1.54 -21.43
N GLU A 133 19.84 -0.47 -21.06
CA GLU A 133 19.24 0.62 -20.31
C GLU A 133 17.91 0.97 -21.01
N GLN A 134 16.80 0.60 -20.40
CA GLN A 134 15.50 1.11 -20.84
C GLN A 134 15.49 2.58 -20.42
N GLU A 135 15.70 3.47 -21.37
CA GLU A 135 15.36 4.87 -21.22
C GLU A 135 13.88 4.94 -20.83
N THR A 136 13.63 5.17 -19.54
CA THR A 136 12.29 5.44 -19.03
C THR A 136 11.85 6.77 -19.62
N LYS A 137 10.94 6.71 -20.59
CA LYS A 137 10.35 7.90 -21.20
C LYS A 137 9.56 8.63 -20.12
N ILE A 138 10.08 9.76 -19.64
CA ILE A 138 9.38 10.61 -18.69
C ILE A 138 8.11 11.13 -19.36
N VAL A 139 6.95 10.66 -18.91
CA VAL A 139 5.64 11.02 -19.50
C VAL A 139 5.12 12.32 -18.91
N LYS A 140 5.40 12.60 -17.64
CA LYS A 140 4.99 13.81 -16.93
C LYS A 140 5.97 14.09 -15.78
N SER A 141 6.33 15.36 -15.59
CA SER A 141 7.09 15.83 -14.43
C SER A 141 6.17 16.62 -13.50
N ILE A 142 6.12 16.24 -12.22
CA ILE A 142 5.31 16.90 -11.20
C ILE A 142 6.23 17.34 -10.06
N ILE A 143 6.05 18.57 -9.60
CA ILE A 143 6.83 19.13 -8.49
C ILE A 143 6.04 18.92 -7.19
N ILE A 144 6.62 18.14 -6.29
CA ILE A 144 6.11 17.92 -4.93
C ILE A 144 7.02 18.67 -3.96
N SER A 145 6.44 19.43 -3.05
CA SER A 145 7.20 20.11 -2.00
C SER A 145 7.51 19.16 -0.86
N SER A 146 8.60 19.41 -0.14
CA SER A 146 8.84 18.73 1.13
C SER A 146 7.66 18.97 2.09
N PRO A 147 7.13 17.90 2.72
CA PRO A 147 6.03 18.05 3.68
C PRO A 147 6.47 18.72 4.99
N ILE A 148 7.76 18.81 5.26
CA ILE A 148 8.29 19.44 6.47
C ILE A 148 9.59 20.17 6.16
N THR A 149 9.85 21.25 6.88
CA THR A 149 11.12 21.97 6.79
C THR A 149 12.22 21.16 7.46
N GLY A 150 13.34 20.95 6.75
CA GLY A 150 14.44 20.14 7.28
C GLY A 150 15.54 19.89 6.26
N ILE A 151 16.41 18.97 6.58
CA ILE A 151 17.53 18.54 5.74
C ILE A 151 17.09 17.29 4.99
N ALA A 152 16.99 17.39 3.66
CA ALA A 152 16.64 16.27 2.80
C ALA A 152 17.86 15.39 2.50
N ALA A 153 17.63 14.08 2.45
CA ALA A 153 18.62 13.08 2.09
C ALA A 153 17.99 12.01 1.19
N ASP A 154 18.85 11.20 0.56
CA ASP A 154 18.39 10.06 -0.25
C ASP A 154 17.68 9.01 0.63
N LEU A 155 16.63 8.39 0.09
CA LEU A 155 15.85 7.38 0.81
C LEU A 155 16.72 6.18 1.24
N GLY A 156 17.78 5.85 0.48
CA GLY A 156 18.74 4.81 0.83
C GLY A 156 19.50 5.06 2.13
N THR A 157 19.43 6.28 2.70
CA THR A 157 20.03 6.60 4.01
C THR A 157 19.09 6.34 5.19
N ALA A 158 17.84 5.92 4.93
CA ALA A 158 16.90 5.60 5.99
C ALA A 158 17.45 4.46 6.87
N PRO A 159 17.36 4.56 8.21
CA PRO A 159 17.84 3.52 9.12
C PRO A 159 16.85 2.33 9.23
N ASP A 160 16.11 2.06 8.17
CA ASP A 160 15.21 0.94 8.02
C ASP A 160 15.34 0.35 6.61
N GLU A 161 15.56 -0.96 6.52
CA GLU A 161 15.85 -1.64 5.25
C GLU A 161 14.66 -1.57 4.28
N ALA A 162 13.43 -1.55 4.76
CA ALA A 162 12.23 -1.50 3.92
C ALA A 162 12.11 -0.18 3.19
N PHE A 163 12.49 0.92 3.83
CA PHE A 163 12.56 2.23 3.18
C PHE A 163 13.83 2.38 2.35
N ALA A 164 14.99 2.05 2.90
CA ALA A 164 16.28 2.22 2.23
C ALA A 164 16.40 1.43 0.92
N SER A 165 15.83 0.23 0.86
CA SER A 165 15.79 -0.61 -0.35
C SER A 165 14.72 -0.18 -1.37
N ARG A 166 13.97 0.89 -1.10
CA ARG A 166 12.84 1.38 -1.93
C ARG A 166 11.74 0.34 -2.19
N MET A 167 11.65 -0.70 -1.37
CA MET A 167 10.58 -1.71 -1.46
C MET A 167 9.20 -1.12 -1.19
N MET A 168 9.15 0.01 -0.47
CA MET A 168 7.93 0.75 -0.14
C MET A 168 7.56 1.82 -1.18
N GLY A 169 8.32 1.92 -2.25
CA GLY A 169 8.25 3.01 -3.23
C GLY A 169 9.48 3.92 -3.14
N ASP A 170 9.60 4.84 -4.09
CA ASP A 170 10.66 5.83 -4.08
C ASP A 170 10.29 7.05 -3.22
N GLY A 171 11.29 7.80 -2.77
CA GLY A 171 11.07 8.94 -1.89
C GLY A 171 12.35 9.60 -1.38
N ALA A 172 12.19 10.33 -0.29
CA ALA A 172 13.29 11.00 0.38
C ALA A 172 13.13 10.93 1.91
N VAL A 173 14.25 10.98 2.61
CA VAL A 173 14.28 11.20 4.06
C VAL A 173 14.41 12.70 4.32
N VAL A 174 13.71 13.21 5.33
CA VAL A 174 13.86 14.59 5.79
C VAL A 174 14.10 14.58 7.30
N THR A 175 15.28 15.07 7.73
CA THR A 175 15.52 15.36 9.14
C THR A 175 14.87 16.69 9.48
N PRO A 176 13.80 16.72 10.31
CA PRO A 176 13.03 17.92 10.52
C PRO A 176 13.76 18.98 11.35
N THR A 177 13.57 20.25 10.99
CA THR A 177 13.98 21.44 11.78
C THR A 177 12.77 22.28 12.19
N ASP A 178 11.57 21.86 11.80
CA ASP A 178 10.27 22.42 12.15
C ASP A 178 9.36 21.29 12.64
N SER A 179 8.36 21.62 13.43
CA SER A 179 7.43 20.64 14.02
C SER A 179 6.12 20.47 13.24
N VAL A 180 5.91 21.20 12.15
CA VAL A 180 4.65 21.16 11.40
C VAL A 180 4.82 20.46 10.07
N VAL A 181 4.14 19.33 9.92
CA VAL A 181 3.98 18.62 8.65
C VAL A 181 2.86 19.27 7.85
N LYS A 182 3.10 19.55 6.57
CA LYS A 182 2.21 20.26 5.66
C LYS A 182 1.91 19.45 4.41
N ALA A 183 0.79 19.72 3.76
CA ALA A 183 0.44 19.11 2.49
C ALA A 183 1.49 19.45 1.41
N PRO A 184 2.10 18.46 0.76
CA PRO A 184 3.18 18.66 -0.22
C PRO A 184 2.69 19.20 -1.57
N ALA A 185 1.40 19.05 -1.83
CA ALA A 185 0.69 19.50 -3.03
C ALA A 185 -0.80 19.70 -2.72
N ASP A 186 -1.57 20.17 -3.68
CA ASP A 186 -3.04 20.08 -3.63
C ASP A 186 -3.45 18.61 -3.78
N GLY A 187 -4.39 18.13 -2.95
CA GLY A 187 -4.77 16.72 -2.97
C GLY A 187 -5.74 16.33 -1.87
N GLU A 188 -5.73 15.04 -1.54
CA GLU A 188 -6.64 14.43 -0.57
C GLU A 188 -5.89 13.53 0.42
N ILE A 189 -6.29 13.58 1.67
CA ILE A 189 -5.85 12.64 2.71
C ILE A 189 -6.58 11.31 2.50
N VAL A 190 -5.85 10.27 2.15
CA VAL A 190 -6.43 8.94 1.85
C VAL A 190 -6.73 8.18 3.14
N PHE A 191 -5.80 8.22 4.08
CA PHE A 191 -5.94 7.62 5.40
C PHE A 191 -5.06 8.33 6.43
N VAL A 192 -5.43 8.16 7.69
CA VAL A 192 -4.59 8.47 8.86
C VAL A 192 -4.50 7.19 9.67
N PHE A 193 -3.28 6.78 10.05
CA PHE A 193 -3.12 5.62 10.93
C PHE A 193 -3.67 5.90 12.33
N ASP A 194 -4.25 4.89 12.96
CA ASP A 194 -4.76 5.00 14.35
C ASP A 194 -3.66 5.45 15.33
N THR A 195 -2.43 4.99 15.07
CA THR A 195 -1.23 5.39 15.83
C THR A 195 -0.62 6.72 15.34
N LYS A 196 -1.27 7.42 14.42
CA LYS A 196 -0.97 8.79 13.94
C LYS A 196 0.43 9.01 13.35
N HIS A 197 1.28 8.00 13.31
CA HIS A 197 2.67 8.10 12.84
C HIS A 197 2.80 8.23 11.32
N ALA A 198 1.74 7.93 10.58
CA ALA A 198 1.75 8.02 9.12
C ALA A 198 0.40 8.48 8.55
N VAL A 199 0.49 9.22 7.45
CA VAL A 199 -0.65 9.74 6.69
C VAL A 199 -0.47 9.37 5.23
N GLY A 200 -1.51 8.77 4.63
CA GLY A 200 -1.61 8.55 3.19
C GLY A 200 -2.17 9.78 2.50
N PHE A 201 -1.56 10.16 1.41
CA PHE A 201 -1.89 11.36 0.64
C PHE A 201 -1.91 11.05 -0.86
N THR A 202 -2.87 11.59 -1.59
CA THR A 202 -2.90 11.51 -3.06
C THR A 202 -3.05 12.91 -3.63
N THR A 203 -2.15 13.28 -4.54
CA THR A 203 -2.21 14.58 -5.23
C THR A 203 -3.38 14.63 -6.21
N GLU A 204 -3.85 15.84 -6.59
CA GLU A 204 -4.84 16.01 -7.68
C GLU A 204 -4.37 15.39 -9.02
N ASP A 205 -3.07 15.29 -9.21
CA ASP A 205 -2.44 14.64 -10.38
C ASP A 205 -2.38 13.11 -10.29
N GLY A 206 -2.85 12.50 -9.20
CA GLY A 206 -2.94 11.06 -9.01
C GLY A 206 -1.69 10.39 -8.43
N ILE A 207 -0.70 11.15 -7.93
CA ILE A 207 0.45 10.56 -7.23
C ILE A 207 0.05 10.21 -5.80
N SER A 208 0.15 8.92 -5.46
CA SER A 208 -0.06 8.45 -4.09
C SER A 208 1.25 8.38 -3.34
N MET A 209 1.26 8.84 -2.09
CA MET A 209 2.43 8.84 -1.22
C MET A 209 2.05 8.60 0.24
N ILE A 210 3.03 8.19 1.04
CA ILE A 210 2.93 8.13 2.49
C ILE A 210 3.89 9.16 3.08
N ILE A 211 3.39 9.95 4.00
CA ILE A 211 4.18 10.78 4.90
C ILE A 211 4.32 9.98 6.19
N HIS A 212 5.48 9.40 6.42
CA HIS A 212 5.78 8.52 7.56
C HIS A 212 6.77 9.23 8.49
N VAL A 213 6.46 9.30 9.77
CA VAL A 213 7.25 10.04 10.76
C VAL A 213 7.99 9.10 11.70
N GLY A 214 9.31 9.10 11.60
CA GLY A 214 10.22 8.32 12.42
C GLY A 214 10.18 6.81 12.12
N ILE A 215 11.08 6.08 12.74
CA ILE A 215 11.15 4.61 12.66
C ILE A 215 10.59 4.01 13.95
N ASP A 216 9.80 2.94 13.82
CA ASP A 216 9.16 2.25 14.95
C ASP A 216 8.19 3.11 15.78
N THR A 217 7.84 4.29 15.32
CA THR A 217 6.94 5.23 16.00
C THR A 217 5.51 4.74 16.12
N VAL A 218 5.14 3.69 15.41
CA VAL A 218 3.90 2.92 15.62
C VAL A 218 3.75 2.48 17.09
N LYS A 219 4.86 2.20 17.77
CA LYS A 219 4.90 1.75 19.18
C LYS A 219 4.49 2.84 20.18
N LEU A 220 4.50 4.10 19.75
CA LEU A 220 4.12 5.25 20.59
C LEU A 220 2.60 5.43 20.70
N ASN A 221 1.79 4.62 20.00
CA ASN A 221 0.33 4.62 20.04
C ASN A 221 -0.32 6.02 19.87
N GLY A 222 0.31 6.88 19.08
CA GLY A 222 -0.17 8.22 18.77
C GLY A 222 0.35 9.33 19.70
N GLU A 223 1.16 8.99 20.69
CA GLU A 223 1.83 10.00 21.53
C GLU A 223 2.93 10.73 20.72
N GLY A 224 3.00 12.05 20.88
CA GLY A 224 3.90 12.90 20.11
C GLY A 224 3.37 13.36 18.76
N PHE A 225 2.14 12.98 18.39
CA PHE A 225 1.49 13.33 17.12
C PHE A 225 0.13 14.02 17.35
N ASP A 226 0.01 15.25 16.85
CA ASP A 226 -1.25 16.00 16.82
C ASP A 226 -1.70 16.12 15.36
N VAL A 227 -2.57 15.20 14.93
CA VAL A 227 -3.10 15.15 13.56
C VAL A 227 -4.27 16.11 13.43
N MET A 228 -4.23 16.97 12.40
CA MET A 228 -5.17 18.06 12.14
C MET A 228 -6.12 17.78 10.99
N VAL A 229 -6.03 16.60 10.39
CA VAL A 229 -6.79 16.20 9.20
C VAL A 229 -7.44 14.84 9.41
N GLU A 230 -8.42 14.51 8.58
CA GLU A 230 -9.10 13.21 8.56
C GLU A 230 -9.09 12.59 7.15
N ALA A 231 -9.32 11.29 7.07
CA ALA A 231 -9.42 10.58 5.80
C ALA A 231 -10.57 11.13 4.95
N GLY A 232 -10.33 11.31 3.65
CA GLY A 232 -11.25 11.93 2.69
C GLY A 232 -11.19 13.46 2.67
N GLN A 233 -10.40 14.10 3.54
CA GLN A 233 -10.27 15.55 3.56
C GLN A 233 -9.42 16.04 2.38
N LYS A 234 -9.94 17.00 1.62
CA LYS A 234 -9.18 17.76 0.62
C LYS A 234 -8.37 18.85 1.27
N VAL A 235 -7.12 18.95 0.88
CA VAL A 235 -6.16 19.93 1.40
C VAL A 235 -5.44 20.65 0.26
N LYS A 236 -5.01 21.87 0.53
CA LYS A 236 -4.17 22.67 -0.37
C LYS A 236 -2.72 22.56 0.03
N LYS A 237 -1.82 22.71 -0.94
CA LYS A 237 -0.39 22.77 -0.70
C LYS A 237 -0.05 23.77 0.42
N GLY A 238 0.64 23.28 1.45
CA GLY A 238 1.05 24.07 2.61
C GLY A 238 0.06 24.07 3.78
N ASP A 239 -1.13 23.48 3.63
CA ASP A 239 -2.05 23.30 4.75
C ASP A 239 -1.42 22.38 5.81
N PRO A 240 -1.58 22.68 7.11
CA PRO A 240 -1.04 21.83 8.16
C PRO A 240 -1.80 20.50 8.21
N ILE A 241 -1.04 19.41 8.20
CA ILE A 241 -1.57 18.04 8.30
C ILE A 241 -1.39 17.50 9.72
N MET A 242 -0.22 17.75 10.32
CA MET A 242 0.17 17.17 11.60
C MET A 242 1.18 18.08 12.28
N LYS A 243 1.10 18.16 13.61
CA LYS A 243 2.14 18.77 14.44
C LYS A 243 2.86 17.68 15.24
N LEU A 244 4.18 17.79 15.30
CA LEU A 244 5.08 16.84 15.96
C LEU A 244 5.60 17.42 17.27
N ASP A 245 5.62 16.61 18.32
CA ASP A 245 6.42 16.88 19.51
C ASP A 245 7.83 16.28 19.29
N LEU A 246 8.72 17.07 18.69
CA LEU A 246 10.06 16.60 18.32
C LEU A 246 10.90 16.19 19.53
N ASP A 247 10.71 16.82 20.68
CA ASP A 247 11.43 16.48 21.91
C ASP A 247 10.97 15.10 22.42
N TYR A 248 9.66 14.88 22.43
CA TYR A 248 9.09 13.59 22.81
C TYR A 248 9.51 12.49 21.84
N LEU A 249 9.39 12.73 20.53
CA LEU A 249 9.73 11.74 19.50
C LEU A 249 11.22 11.37 19.54
N SER A 250 12.11 12.35 19.67
CA SER A 250 13.56 12.09 19.76
C SER A 250 13.97 11.34 21.03
N ALA A 251 13.21 11.46 22.10
CA ALA A 251 13.46 10.75 23.35
C ALA A 251 12.92 9.31 23.38
N ASN A 252 11.87 9.01 22.57
CA ASN A 252 11.10 7.76 22.67
C ASN A 252 11.09 6.92 21.39
N ALA A 253 11.62 7.45 20.27
CA ALA A 253 11.77 6.73 19.01
C ALA A 253 13.23 6.46 18.67
N PRO A 254 13.55 5.38 17.92
CA PRO A 254 14.92 5.07 17.50
C PRO A 254 15.53 6.10 16.54
N SER A 255 14.69 6.77 15.73
CA SER A 255 15.08 7.87 14.82
C SER A 255 13.86 8.64 14.35
#